data_7fe7729f1baa25d3ad89acc47789a120
#
_entry.id   7fe7729f1baa25d3ad89acc47789a120
#
_cell.length_a   1.000
_cell.length_b   1.000
_cell.length_c   1.000
_cell.angle_alpha   90.00
_cell.angle_beta   90.00
_cell.angle_gamma   90.00
#
_symmetry.space_group_name_H-M   'P 1'
#
loop_
_entity.id
_entity.type
_entity.pdbx_description
1 polymer ?
#
loop_
_entity_poly.entity_id
_entity_poly.type
_entity_poly.pdbx_seq_one_letter_code
_entity_poly.pdbx_strand_id
1 'polypeptide(L)'
;QGGGIHGYHGQKTPFRLDSDPHVSLILSYLLDYPGFVITVDYGNFDQISHQPDAIANLARLHPSLDFVVCHLSFPHADTPNRLQAELSMWKDLPNIYTDISAIQDIDRPDTFPFPKSEKNVRIAKEVLGAKRIIWGTDSPWSATFNTYEELATWLEHVDIFTPEELEDVLYN
;
A
#
# COMPACT_ATOMS: atom_id res chain seq x y z
N GLN A 1 0.46 14.84 10.57
CA GLN A 1 -0.68 15.20 9.73
C GLN A 1 -0.53 14.49 8.40
N GLY A 2 -1.60 13.95 7.82
CA GLY A 2 -1.59 13.25 6.55
C GLY A 2 -2.73 13.69 5.64
N GLY A 3 -2.59 13.46 4.34
CA GLY A 3 -3.62 13.66 3.34
C GLY A 3 -3.66 12.50 2.35
N GLY A 4 -4.84 12.19 1.85
CA GLY A 4 -5.05 11.10 0.91
C GLY A 4 -5.24 11.60 -0.52
N ILE A 5 -4.62 10.92 -1.46
CA ILE A 5 -4.94 11.02 -2.88
C ILE A 5 -5.68 9.74 -3.25
N HIS A 6 -6.98 9.88 -3.52
CA HIS A 6 -7.79 8.77 -3.99
C HIS A 6 -7.79 8.76 -5.52
N GLY A 7 -7.24 7.68 -6.09
CA GLY A 7 -7.43 7.38 -7.50
C GLY A 7 -8.91 7.12 -7.77
N TYR A 8 -9.44 7.70 -8.84
CA TYR A 8 -10.81 7.45 -9.22
C TYR A 8 -10.94 6.05 -9.80
N HIS A 9 -11.42 5.10 -9.02
CA HIS A 9 -11.72 3.76 -9.46
C HIS A 9 -12.65 3.81 -10.70
N GLY A 10 -12.17 3.26 -11.81
CA GLY A 10 -12.97 3.14 -13.05
C GLY A 10 -13.13 4.40 -13.89
N GLN A 11 -12.32 5.43 -13.71
CA GLN A 11 -12.34 6.59 -14.60
C GLN A 11 -11.93 6.24 -16.03
N LYS A 12 -12.71 6.75 -16.98
CA LYS A 12 -12.45 6.60 -18.43
C LYS A 12 -11.43 7.61 -18.97
N THR A 13 -11.13 8.66 -18.23
CA THR A 13 -10.19 9.71 -18.64
C THR A 13 -8.83 9.41 -18.05
N PRO A 14 -7.78 9.28 -18.85
CA PRO A 14 -6.45 9.04 -18.36
C PRO A 14 -5.97 10.24 -17.52
N PHE A 15 -5.72 9.96 -16.25
CA PHE A 15 -5.16 10.89 -15.29
C PHE A 15 -3.83 10.29 -14.82
N ARG A 16 -2.74 11.01 -14.99
CA ARG A 16 -1.41 10.58 -14.54
C ARG A 16 -1.02 11.34 -13.29
N LEU A 17 -0.79 10.60 -12.20
CA LEU A 17 -0.42 11.18 -10.91
C LEU A 17 0.86 12.02 -10.99
N ASP A 18 1.86 11.57 -11.74
CA ASP A 18 3.18 12.22 -11.85
C ASP A 18 3.23 13.37 -12.85
N SER A 19 2.15 13.68 -13.55
CA SER A 19 2.09 14.75 -14.54
C SER A 19 0.86 15.64 -14.43
N ASP A 20 -0.05 15.36 -13.51
CA ASP A 20 -1.21 16.20 -13.28
C ASP A 20 -0.80 17.50 -12.56
N PRO A 21 -1.21 18.68 -13.08
CA PRO A 21 -0.81 19.96 -12.50
C PRO A 21 -1.39 20.21 -11.12
N HIS A 22 -2.56 19.62 -10.78
CA HIS A 22 -3.14 19.78 -9.44
C HIS A 22 -2.38 18.93 -8.42
N VAL A 23 -1.98 17.70 -8.77
CA VAL A 23 -1.11 16.89 -7.93
C VAL A 23 0.21 17.61 -7.68
N SER A 24 0.86 18.10 -8.73
CA SER A 24 2.12 18.86 -8.60
C SER A 24 1.97 20.10 -7.71
N LEU A 25 0.86 20.81 -7.83
CA LEU A 25 0.57 21.99 -6.98
C LEU A 25 0.38 21.58 -5.51
N ILE A 26 -0.39 20.53 -5.24
CA ILE A 26 -0.61 20.01 -3.88
C ILE A 26 0.72 19.59 -3.27
N LEU A 27 1.51 18.78 -3.97
CA LEU A 27 2.80 18.30 -3.48
C LEU A 27 3.77 19.45 -3.22
N SER A 28 3.84 20.47 -4.10
CA SER A 28 4.69 21.65 -3.88
C SER A 28 4.31 22.39 -2.59
N TYR A 29 3.02 22.49 -2.29
CA TYR A 29 2.52 23.12 -1.06
C TYR A 29 2.89 22.30 0.18
N LEU A 30 2.85 20.96 0.09
CA LEU A 30 3.15 20.07 1.21
C LEU A 30 4.63 20.06 1.60
N LEU A 31 5.53 20.50 0.74
CA LEU A 31 6.96 20.64 1.06
C LEU A 31 7.23 21.62 2.23
N ASP A 32 6.30 22.55 2.48
CA ASP A 32 6.39 23.47 3.62
C ASP A 32 5.97 22.82 4.96
N TYR A 33 5.50 21.56 4.95
CA TYR A 33 5.02 20.84 6.12
C TYR A 33 5.83 19.56 6.36
N PRO A 34 6.98 19.65 7.07
CA PRO A 34 7.83 18.47 7.35
C PRO A 34 7.06 17.36 8.08
N GLY A 35 7.27 16.11 7.68
CA GLY A 35 6.61 14.95 8.27
C GLY A 35 5.16 14.75 7.80
N PHE A 36 4.75 15.41 6.71
CA PHE A 36 3.46 15.14 6.09
C PHE A 36 3.51 13.81 5.33
N VAL A 37 2.54 12.94 5.59
CA VAL A 37 2.41 11.63 4.95
C VAL A 37 1.28 11.68 3.93
N ILE A 38 1.55 11.18 2.73
CA ILE A 38 0.58 11.13 1.63
C ILE A 38 0.14 9.69 1.43
N THR A 39 -1.13 9.40 1.69
CA THR A 39 -1.71 8.10 1.35
C THR A 39 -2.23 8.11 -0.08
N VAL A 40 -1.95 7.04 -0.83
CA VAL A 40 -2.36 6.90 -2.22
C VAL A 40 -3.16 5.62 -2.41
N ASP A 41 -4.44 5.77 -2.67
CA ASP A 41 -5.32 4.70 -3.10
C ASP A 41 -5.64 4.86 -4.59
N TYR A 42 -5.09 4.00 -5.44
CA TYR A 42 -5.23 4.11 -6.89
C TYR A 42 -5.98 2.93 -7.54
N GLY A 43 -6.47 2.00 -6.73
CA GLY A 43 -7.33 0.91 -7.21
C GLY A 43 -6.59 -0.28 -7.82
N ASN A 44 -7.37 -1.21 -8.37
CA ASN A 44 -6.90 -2.50 -8.85
C ASN A 44 -6.05 -2.38 -10.14
N PHE A 45 -5.20 -3.39 -10.40
CA PHE A 45 -4.22 -3.42 -11.49
C PHE A 45 -4.84 -3.37 -12.91
N ASP A 46 -6.10 -3.69 -13.07
CA ASP A 46 -6.83 -3.60 -14.33
C ASP A 46 -7.44 -2.21 -14.59
N GLN A 47 -7.29 -1.30 -13.64
CA GLN A 47 -7.83 0.06 -13.72
C GLN A 47 -6.79 1.06 -14.25
N ILE A 48 -7.25 2.07 -14.98
CA ILE A 48 -6.40 3.15 -15.51
C ILE A 48 -5.71 3.94 -14.38
N SER A 49 -6.34 3.98 -13.21
CA SER A 49 -5.81 4.64 -12.02
C SER A 49 -4.64 3.91 -11.36
N HIS A 50 -4.40 2.64 -11.70
CA HIS A 50 -3.30 1.85 -11.15
C HIS A 50 -1.96 2.28 -11.77
N GLN A 51 -1.16 3.05 -11.03
CA GLN A 51 0.03 3.73 -11.53
C GLN A 51 1.24 3.60 -10.59
N PRO A 52 1.77 2.39 -10.34
CA PRO A 52 2.91 2.20 -9.44
C PRO A 52 4.18 2.91 -9.91
N ASP A 53 4.35 3.06 -11.23
CA ASP A 53 5.44 3.81 -11.84
C ASP A 53 5.35 5.32 -11.59
N ALA A 54 4.13 5.88 -11.61
CA ALA A 54 3.91 7.28 -11.29
C ALA A 54 4.25 7.60 -9.83
N ILE A 55 3.89 6.70 -8.89
CA ILE A 55 4.29 6.84 -7.48
C ILE A 55 5.82 6.83 -7.34
N ALA A 56 6.51 5.91 -8.03
CA ALA A 56 7.97 5.89 -8.03
C ALA A 56 8.58 7.21 -8.56
N ASN A 57 7.97 7.81 -9.59
CA ASN A 57 8.41 9.09 -10.13
C ASN A 57 8.19 10.22 -9.14
N LEU A 58 7.01 10.28 -8.51
CA LEU A 58 6.70 11.30 -7.49
C LEU A 58 7.64 11.21 -6.28
N ALA A 59 7.92 10.00 -5.80
CA ALA A 59 8.83 9.79 -4.68
C ALA A 59 10.27 10.23 -4.99
N ARG A 60 10.74 10.02 -6.23
CA ARG A 60 12.06 10.51 -6.67
C ARG A 60 12.10 12.04 -6.77
N LEU A 61 11.02 12.66 -7.23
CA LEU A 61 10.93 14.12 -7.37
C LEU A 61 10.76 14.82 -6.00
N HIS A 62 10.18 14.14 -5.03
CA HIS A 62 9.86 14.67 -3.70
C HIS A 62 10.43 13.80 -2.58
N PRO A 63 11.77 13.70 -2.44
CA PRO A 63 12.39 12.75 -1.48
C PRO A 63 12.17 13.13 0.00
N SER A 64 11.62 14.30 0.29
CA SER A 64 11.26 14.74 1.64
C SER A 64 9.80 14.47 2.02
N LEU A 65 9.00 13.93 1.11
CA LEU A 65 7.63 13.52 1.35
C LEU A 65 7.53 12.00 1.41
N ASP A 66 6.80 11.48 2.38
CA ASP A 66 6.53 10.06 2.52
C ASP A 66 5.21 9.68 1.82
N PHE A 67 5.26 8.62 1.03
CA PHE A 67 4.11 8.07 0.31
C PHE A 67 3.74 6.71 0.88
N VAL A 68 2.49 6.54 1.28
CA VAL A 68 1.93 5.25 1.68
C VAL A 68 0.98 4.77 0.59
N VAL A 69 1.34 3.70 -0.11
CA VAL A 69 0.46 3.08 -1.10
C VAL A 69 -0.49 2.13 -0.38
N CYS A 70 -1.79 2.40 -0.51
CA CYS A 70 -2.82 1.62 0.16
C CYS A 70 -2.95 0.21 -0.40
N HIS A 71 -3.36 -0.72 0.48
CA HIS A 71 -3.77 -2.08 0.14
C HIS A 71 -2.71 -2.88 -0.64
N LEU A 72 -1.42 -2.66 -0.31
CA LEU A 72 -0.27 -3.35 -0.93
C LEU A 72 -0.33 -3.34 -2.46
N SER A 73 -0.73 -2.20 -3.06
CA SER A 73 -0.86 -2.10 -4.53
C SER A 73 -1.88 -3.08 -5.14
N PHE A 74 -2.94 -3.41 -4.40
CA PHE A 74 -3.99 -4.35 -4.80
C PHE A 74 -3.43 -5.70 -5.30
N PRO A 75 -2.83 -6.51 -4.42
CA PRO A 75 -2.19 -7.75 -4.79
C PRO A 75 -3.22 -8.82 -5.13
N HIS A 76 -2.81 -9.75 -6.01
CA HIS A 76 -3.54 -10.99 -6.24
C HIS A 76 -2.59 -12.17 -6.10
N ALA A 77 -2.96 -13.17 -5.32
CA ALA A 77 -2.10 -14.31 -5.01
C ALA A 77 -1.77 -15.21 -6.24
N ASP A 78 -2.52 -15.07 -7.33
CA ASP A 78 -2.28 -15.74 -8.61
C ASP A 78 -1.36 -14.93 -9.54
N THR A 79 -1.03 -13.68 -9.21
CA THR A 79 -0.12 -12.81 -9.97
C THR A 79 1.09 -12.33 -9.15
N PRO A 80 1.83 -13.21 -8.45
CA PRO A 80 2.91 -12.82 -7.55
C PRO A 80 4.06 -12.09 -8.28
N ASN A 81 4.34 -12.46 -9.53
CA ASN A 81 5.39 -11.80 -10.33
C ASN A 81 5.04 -10.34 -10.66
N ARG A 82 3.76 -10.02 -10.83
CA ARG A 82 3.30 -8.64 -11.02
C ARG A 82 3.56 -7.82 -9.76
N LEU A 83 3.10 -8.29 -8.62
CA LEU A 83 3.34 -7.63 -7.34
C LEU A 83 4.83 -7.40 -7.10
N GLN A 84 5.64 -8.44 -7.28
CA GLN A 84 7.09 -8.33 -7.12
C GLN A 84 7.71 -7.30 -8.06
N ALA A 85 7.27 -7.23 -9.33
CA ALA A 85 7.76 -6.25 -10.29
C ALA A 85 7.39 -4.82 -9.89
N GLU A 86 6.17 -4.58 -9.42
CA GLU A 86 5.71 -3.29 -8.94
C GLU A 86 6.48 -2.82 -7.71
N LEU A 87 6.58 -3.66 -6.69
CA LEU A 87 7.33 -3.35 -5.47
C LEU A 87 8.83 -3.11 -5.76
N SER A 88 9.37 -3.81 -6.77
CA SER A 88 10.77 -3.60 -7.20
C SER A 88 11.03 -2.20 -7.74
N MET A 89 10.03 -1.51 -8.29
CA MET A 89 10.16 -0.10 -8.70
C MET A 89 10.39 0.82 -7.51
N TRP A 90 9.98 0.39 -6.31
CA TRP A 90 10.05 1.17 -5.07
C TRP A 90 11.20 0.75 -4.15
N LYS A 91 11.90 -0.33 -4.47
CA LYS A 91 12.93 -0.94 -3.61
C LYS A 91 13.95 0.08 -3.09
N ASP A 92 14.47 0.92 -3.99
CA ASP A 92 15.53 1.91 -3.68
C ASP A 92 14.96 3.31 -3.33
N LEU A 93 13.65 3.40 -3.07
CA LEU A 93 12.97 4.64 -2.71
C LEU A 93 12.52 4.55 -1.23
N PRO A 94 13.32 5.06 -0.30
CA PRO A 94 13.08 4.87 1.14
C PRO A 94 11.83 5.57 1.66
N ASN A 95 11.30 6.52 0.88
CA ASN A 95 10.11 7.32 1.18
C ASN A 95 8.81 6.73 0.58
N ILE A 96 8.82 5.46 0.13
CA ILE A 96 7.59 4.74 -0.23
C ILE A 96 7.36 3.62 0.77
N TYR A 97 6.19 3.63 1.37
CA TYR A 97 5.64 2.64 2.27
C TYR A 97 4.40 2.01 1.64
N THR A 98 3.92 0.91 2.20
CA THR A 98 2.62 0.34 1.84
C THR A 98 1.89 -0.14 3.07
N ASP A 99 0.58 0.03 3.11
CA ASP A 99 -0.24 -0.64 4.11
C ASP A 99 -0.75 -1.98 3.59
N ILE A 100 -1.10 -2.86 4.52
CA ILE A 100 -1.62 -4.20 4.24
C ILE A 100 -3.09 -4.33 4.65
N SER A 101 -3.80 -3.21 4.70
CA SER A 101 -5.23 -3.21 4.94
C SER A 101 -6.01 -3.75 3.74
N ALA A 102 -7.17 -4.32 3.95
CA ALA A 102 -8.10 -4.84 2.94
C ALA A 102 -7.56 -5.93 2.00
N ILE A 103 -6.30 -6.34 2.08
CA ILE A 103 -5.73 -7.34 1.14
C ILE A 103 -6.44 -8.69 1.22
N GLN A 104 -7.07 -9.02 2.35
CA GLN A 104 -7.89 -10.21 2.56
C GLN A 104 -9.17 -10.19 1.70
N ASP A 105 -9.62 -9.01 1.32
CA ASP A 105 -10.85 -8.82 0.56
C ASP A 105 -10.63 -8.93 -0.95
N ILE A 106 -9.40 -8.74 -1.41
CA ILE A 106 -9.06 -8.71 -2.84
C ILE A 106 -9.15 -10.10 -3.47
N ASP A 107 -8.61 -11.11 -2.79
CA ASP A 107 -8.53 -12.49 -3.27
C ASP A 107 -9.58 -13.43 -2.64
N ARG A 108 -10.75 -12.92 -2.31
CA ARG A 108 -11.82 -13.73 -1.69
C ARG A 108 -12.19 -14.97 -2.50
N PRO A 109 -12.47 -16.12 -1.83
CA PRO A 109 -12.35 -16.31 -0.38
C PRO A 109 -10.89 -16.44 0.05
N ASP A 110 -10.52 -15.68 1.08
CA ASP A 110 -9.28 -15.85 1.85
C ASP A 110 -9.68 -15.92 3.32
N THR A 111 -9.68 -17.13 3.90
CA THR A 111 -10.18 -17.35 5.24
C THR A 111 -9.04 -17.29 6.26
N PHE A 112 -9.35 -16.79 7.47
CA PHE A 112 -8.39 -16.71 8.56
C PHE A 112 -7.56 -18.01 8.73
N PRO A 113 -6.23 -17.91 8.87
CA PRO A 113 -5.40 -16.71 9.00
C PRO A 113 -4.92 -16.07 7.66
N PHE A 114 -5.71 -16.14 6.62
CA PHE A 114 -5.53 -15.47 5.33
C PHE A 114 -4.27 -15.90 4.54
N PRO A 115 -4.18 -17.16 4.10
CA PRO A 115 -2.97 -17.69 3.46
C PRO A 115 -2.62 -17.05 2.11
N LYS A 116 -3.58 -16.43 1.41
CA LYS A 116 -3.29 -15.69 0.19
C LYS A 116 -2.67 -14.33 0.50
N SER A 117 -3.22 -13.64 1.48
CA SER A 117 -2.68 -12.39 2.01
C SER A 117 -1.28 -12.60 2.58
N GLU A 118 -1.05 -13.68 3.32
CA GLU A 118 0.26 -14.07 3.83
C GLU A 118 1.31 -14.14 2.72
N LYS A 119 1.01 -14.80 1.57
CA LYS A 119 1.93 -14.89 0.44
C LYS A 119 2.30 -13.52 -0.11
N ASN A 120 1.31 -12.64 -0.26
CA ASN A 120 1.53 -11.29 -0.76
C ASN A 120 2.40 -10.45 0.19
N VAL A 121 2.18 -10.56 1.51
CA VAL A 121 2.99 -9.85 2.50
C VAL A 121 4.42 -10.39 2.57
N ARG A 122 4.64 -11.69 2.37
CA ARG A 122 5.99 -12.26 2.26
C ARG A 122 6.77 -11.64 1.09
N ILE A 123 6.14 -11.45 -0.07
CA ILE A 123 6.76 -10.75 -1.22
C ILE A 123 7.11 -9.31 -0.84
N ALA A 124 6.20 -8.60 -0.19
CA ALA A 124 6.44 -7.23 0.24
C ALA A 124 7.62 -7.13 1.23
N LYS A 125 7.66 -8.01 2.22
CA LYS A 125 8.76 -8.09 3.17
C LYS A 125 10.10 -8.37 2.48
N GLU A 126 10.13 -9.30 1.53
CA GLU A 126 11.35 -9.65 0.78
C GLU A 126 11.88 -8.48 -0.05
N VAL A 127 11.00 -7.70 -0.67
CA VAL A 127 11.38 -6.61 -1.58
C VAL A 127 11.63 -5.30 -0.84
N LEU A 128 10.74 -4.93 0.08
CA LEU A 128 10.75 -3.62 0.75
C LEU A 128 11.36 -3.66 2.17
N GLY A 129 11.30 -4.82 2.84
CA GLY A 129 11.61 -4.94 4.26
C GLY A 129 10.44 -4.55 5.17
N ALA A 130 10.41 -5.08 6.40
CA ALA A 130 9.33 -4.91 7.36
C ALA A 130 9.02 -3.43 7.69
N LYS A 131 10.06 -2.62 7.83
CA LYS A 131 9.95 -1.18 8.20
C LYS A 131 9.18 -0.31 7.21
N ARG A 132 8.92 -0.81 6.02
CA ARG A 132 8.12 -0.10 4.99
C ARG A 132 6.73 -0.69 4.79
N ILE A 133 6.33 -1.60 5.67
CA ILE A 133 5.00 -2.21 5.70
C ILE A 133 4.27 -1.68 6.92
N ILE A 134 3.05 -1.20 6.73
CA ILE A 134 2.21 -0.62 7.77
C ILE A 134 0.96 -1.50 7.91
N TRP A 135 0.63 -1.85 9.15
CA TRP A 135 -0.60 -2.57 9.42
C TRP A 135 -1.82 -1.65 9.37
N GLY A 136 -2.95 -2.21 8.93
CA GLY A 136 -4.26 -1.58 8.94
C GLY A 136 -5.35 -2.60 8.67
N THR A 137 -6.61 -2.27 8.94
CA THR A 137 -7.76 -3.16 8.77
C THR A 137 -8.70 -2.74 7.65
N ASP A 138 -8.69 -1.49 7.25
CA ASP A 138 -9.70 -0.87 6.37
C ASP A 138 -11.14 -1.01 6.92
N SER A 139 -11.28 -1.07 8.25
CA SER A 139 -12.60 -1.07 8.88
C SER A 139 -13.24 0.34 8.77
N PRO A 140 -14.57 0.42 8.51
CA PRO A 140 -15.56 -0.67 8.62
C PRO A 140 -15.76 -1.51 7.35
N TRP A 141 -15.11 -1.22 6.23
CA TRP A 141 -15.33 -1.94 4.97
C TRP A 141 -14.97 -3.43 5.10
N SER A 142 -13.74 -3.75 5.46
CA SER A 142 -13.27 -5.13 5.59
C SER A 142 -13.99 -5.91 6.69
N ALA A 143 -14.52 -5.21 7.70
CA ALA A 143 -15.36 -5.83 8.74
C ALA A 143 -16.75 -6.30 8.23
N THR A 144 -17.11 -6.02 6.99
CA THR A 144 -18.29 -6.62 6.34
C THR A 144 -18.06 -8.04 5.83
N PHE A 145 -16.80 -8.48 5.73
CA PHE A 145 -16.40 -9.79 5.21
C PHE A 145 -15.71 -10.66 6.25
N ASN A 146 -15.00 -10.05 7.19
CA ASN A 146 -14.22 -10.71 8.24
C ASN A 146 -14.54 -10.05 9.58
N THR A 147 -14.34 -10.74 10.69
CA THR A 147 -14.48 -10.08 12.00
C THR A 147 -13.32 -9.09 12.21
N TYR A 148 -13.57 -8.05 13.01
CA TYR A 148 -12.50 -7.11 13.36
C TYR A 148 -11.35 -7.80 14.12
N GLU A 149 -11.67 -8.78 14.96
CA GLU A 149 -10.69 -9.59 15.69
C GLU A 149 -9.76 -10.34 14.72
N GLU A 150 -10.31 -11.02 13.71
CA GLU A 150 -9.53 -11.70 12.68
C GLU A 150 -8.61 -10.74 11.95
N LEU A 151 -9.14 -9.56 11.52
CA LEU A 151 -8.34 -8.53 10.83
C LEU A 151 -7.25 -7.94 11.73
N ALA A 152 -7.52 -7.83 13.03
CA ALA A 152 -6.57 -7.23 13.96
C ALA A 152 -5.44 -8.18 14.36
N THR A 153 -5.69 -9.49 14.40
CA THR A 153 -4.76 -10.47 15.01
C THR A 153 -4.09 -11.41 14.02
N TRP A 154 -4.50 -11.44 12.75
CA TRP A 154 -4.02 -12.45 11.80
C TRP A 154 -2.51 -12.55 11.67
N LEU A 155 -1.79 -11.41 11.78
CA LEU A 155 -0.33 -11.41 11.72
C LEU A 155 0.34 -12.19 12.85
N GLU A 156 -0.34 -12.33 13.99
CA GLU A 156 0.13 -13.12 15.12
C GLU A 156 -0.02 -14.64 14.89
N HIS A 157 -0.83 -15.04 13.90
CA HIS A 157 -1.13 -16.42 13.56
C HIS A 157 -0.36 -16.96 12.35
N VAL A 158 0.55 -16.14 11.78
CA VAL A 158 1.38 -16.48 10.63
C VAL A 158 2.85 -16.17 10.91
N ASP A 159 3.75 -16.95 10.34
CA ASP A 159 5.20 -16.81 10.54
C ASP A 159 5.82 -15.97 9.42
N ILE A 160 5.43 -14.69 9.34
CA ILE A 160 5.98 -13.75 8.35
C ILE A 160 7.12 -12.94 8.96
N PHE A 161 6.91 -12.38 10.15
CA PHE A 161 7.78 -11.41 10.78
C PHE A 161 8.44 -11.98 12.03
N THR A 162 9.67 -11.56 12.33
CA THR A 162 10.22 -11.74 13.69
C THR A 162 9.43 -10.87 14.67
N PRO A 163 9.54 -11.11 16.00
CA PRO A 163 8.86 -10.25 16.97
C PRO A 163 9.18 -8.76 16.81
N GLU A 164 10.45 -8.42 16.54
CA GLU A 164 10.90 -7.05 16.34
C GLU A 164 10.34 -6.45 15.04
N GLU A 165 10.32 -7.22 13.95
CA GLU A 165 9.72 -6.79 12.69
C GLU A 165 8.20 -6.62 12.80
N LEU A 166 7.53 -7.48 13.58
CA LEU A 166 6.09 -7.36 13.82
C LEU A 166 5.77 -6.08 14.60
N GLU A 167 6.62 -5.73 15.58
CA GLU A 167 6.50 -4.45 16.28
C GLU A 167 6.67 -3.26 15.33
N ASP A 168 7.66 -3.30 14.43
CA ASP A 168 7.83 -2.28 13.37
C ASP A 168 6.57 -2.14 12.50
N VAL A 169 5.94 -3.24 12.09
CA VAL A 169 4.74 -3.23 11.22
C VAL A 169 3.50 -2.69 11.94
N LEU A 170 3.36 -2.98 13.24
CA LEU A 170 2.17 -2.63 14.02
C LEU A 170 2.20 -1.21 14.60
N TYR A 171 3.39 -0.67 14.92
CA TYR A 171 3.50 0.51 15.80
C TYR A 171 4.44 1.62 15.32
N ASN A 172 5.26 1.41 14.29
CA ASN A 172 6.26 2.40 13.83
C ASN A 172 5.84 3.16 12.58
#